data_b83ae67f7a5716ad47d90d8429f7b0e6
#
_entry.id   b83ae67f7a5716ad47d90d8429f7b0e6
#
_cell.length_a   1.000
_cell.length_b   1.000
_cell.length_c   1.000
_cell.angle_alpha   90.00
_cell.angle_beta   90.00
_cell.angle_gamma   90.00
#
_symmetry.space_group_name_H-M   'P 1'
#
loop_
_entity.id
_entity.type
_entity.pdbx_description
1 polymer ?
#
loop_
_entity_poly.entity_id
_entity_poly.type
_entity_poly.pdbx_seq_one_letter_code
_entity_poly.pdbx_strand_id
1 'polypeptide(L)'
;MARINELNVEHVRVVKLNLDAACQLDLQSGNGVRLTSVESFDKKKNNDRIYEGLQSSFFGTDFSDETAFKERYRCKCGSLMGRMYSGMTCPVCGSVVDYHDIDLNKTGWIILDKYKCMSPIYQAKLADALGKYEGERVLDKIIEMEYKEGDDPIYTDKELMNLKKHPFIKKGAIWLSEHIDEVLEFYEKRKPSKAKLFKELRNEEDRMFTRCIPVYTSLLRTEMPGEKGNSAPCIQ
;
A
#
# COMPACT_ATOMS: atom_id res chain seq x y z
N MET A 1 -10.94 35.05 -9.90
CA MET A 1 -9.66 34.44 -10.31
C MET A 1 -8.64 34.70 -9.21
N ALA A 2 -8.30 33.70 -8.44
CA ALA A 2 -7.22 33.79 -7.44
C ALA A 2 -5.90 33.86 -8.20
N ARG A 3 -5.12 34.91 -7.97
CA ARG A 3 -3.75 35.00 -8.48
C ARG A 3 -2.92 33.93 -7.78
N ILE A 4 -2.36 33.00 -8.54
CA ILE A 4 -1.30 32.12 -8.07
C ILE A 4 -0.14 33.06 -7.73
N ASN A 5 0.15 33.22 -6.43
CA ASN A 5 1.36 33.92 -6.02
C ASN A 5 2.54 33.12 -6.60
N GLU A 6 3.40 33.80 -7.35
CA GLU A 6 4.65 33.22 -7.85
C GLU A 6 5.44 32.74 -6.61
N LEU A 7 5.50 31.41 -6.46
CA LEU A 7 6.36 30.79 -5.47
C LEU A 7 7.80 31.00 -5.95
N ASN A 8 8.54 31.80 -5.22
CA ASN A 8 9.98 31.96 -5.45
C ASN A 8 10.66 30.66 -5.02
N VAL A 9 10.74 29.70 -5.94
CA VAL A 9 11.36 28.39 -5.70
C VAL A 9 12.85 28.53 -5.98
N GLU A 10 13.65 28.70 -4.94
CA GLU A 10 15.11 28.77 -5.08
C GLU A 10 15.72 27.40 -5.35
N HIS A 11 15.17 26.33 -4.76
CA HIS A 11 15.70 24.98 -4.87
C HIS A 11 14.58 23.93 -4.89
N VAL A 12 14.70 22.94 -5.77
CA VAL A 12 13.89 21.73 -5.79
C VAL A 12 14.77 20.56 -5.39
N ARG A 13 14.41 19.87 -4.31
CA ARG A 13 15.09 18.67 -3.86
C ARG A 13 14.17 17.46 -3.98
N VAL A 14 14.63 16.44 -4.69
CA VAL A 14 13.95 15.14 -4.71
C VAL A 14 14.35 14.36 -3.46
N VAL A 15 13.38 14.05 -2.63
CA VAL A 15 13.57 13.24 -1.41
C VAL A 15 12.84 11.92 -1.60
N LYS A 16 13.50 10.81 -1.22
CA LYS A 16 12.85 9.51 -1.22
C LYS A 16 11.77 9.45 -0.16
N LEU A 17 10.61 8.95 -0.54
CA LEU A 17 9.44 8.86 0.32
C LEU A 17 9.65 7.85 1.45
N ASN A 18 9.42 8.28 2.68
CA ASN A 18 9.24 7.39 3.82
C ASN A 18 7.74 7.24 4.06
N LEU A 19 7.20 6.06 3.80
CA LEU A 19 5.76 5.80 3.87
C LEU A 19 5.21 5.90 5.30
N ASP A 20 5.98 5.48 6.30
CA ASP A 20 5.54 5.57 7.69
C ASP A 20 5.45 7.03 8.17
N ALA A 21 6.44 7.85 7.78
CA ALA A 21 6.40 9.29 8.08
C ALA A 21 5.27 10.00 7.31
N ALA A 22 5.04 9.65 6.05
CA ALA A 22 3.94 10.19 5.26
C ALA A 22 2.58 9.84 5.87
N CYS A 23 2.39 8.59 6.30
CA CYS A 23 1.19 8.14 6.99
C CYS A 23 0.92 8.98 8.26
N GLN A 24 1.95 9.21 9.08
CA GLN A 24 1.81 10.02 10.30
C GLN A 24 1.41 11.46 9.99
N LEU A 25 2.04 12.08 9.00
CA LEU A 25 1.72 13.45 8.57
C LEU A 25 0.28 13.56 8.04
N ASP A 26 -0.15 12.62 7.20
CA ASP A 26 -1.50 12.60 6.66
C ASP A 26 -2.56 12.43 7.75
N LEU A 27 -2.33 11.52 8.70
CA LEU A 27 -3.23 11.32 9.83
C LEU A 27 -3.31 12.55 10.75
N GLN A 28 -2.20 13.24 10.98
CA GLN A 28 -2.15 14.45 11.79
C GLN A 28 -2.81 15.64 11.08
N SER A 29 -2.65 15.78 9.77
CA SER A 29 -3.26 16.85 8.98
C SER A 29 -4.76 16.66 8.74
N GLY A 30 -5.30 15.47 9.06
CA GLY A 30 -6.68 15.10 8.76
C GLY A 30 -6.93 14.71 7.30
N ASN A 31 -5.90 14.62 6.47
CA ASN A 31 -5.98 14.10 5.10
C ASN A 31 -5.88 12.57 5.04
N GLY A 32 -5.28 11.95 6.06
CA GLY A 32 -5.20 10.50 6.17
C GLY A 32 -6.46 9.88 6.75
N VAL A 33 -6.87 8.76 6.18
CA VAL A 33 -7.95 7.92 6.69
C VAL A 33 -7.39 6.54 7.00
N ARG A 34 -7.49 6.10 8.25
CA ARG A 34 -7.10 4.74 8.62
C ARG A 34 -8.15 3.77 8.10
N LEU A 35 -7.74 2.85 7.23
CA LEU A 35 -8.61 1.80 6.71
C LEU A 35 -8.59 0.61 7.67
N THR A 36 -9.76 0.28 8.21
CA THR A 36 -9.94 -0.77 9.22
C THR A 36 -10.80 -1.92 8.74
N SER A 37 -11.49 -1.75 7.62
CA SER A 37 -12.41 -2.71 7.05
C SER A 37 -12.26 -2.82 5.53
N VAL A 38 -12.70 -3.93 4.97
CA VAL A 38 -12.83 -4.12 3.52
C VAL A 38 -14.18 -3.60 3.02
N GLU A 39 -15.16 -3.47 3.92
CA GLU A 39 -16.52 -3.08 3.59
C GLU A 39 -16.63 -1.62 3.12
N SER A 40 -17.76 -1.29 2.53
CA SER A 40 -18.01 0.05 1.99
C SER A 40 -18.14 1.13 3.07
N PHE A 41 -18.55 0.77 4.28
CA PHE A 41 -18.64 1.70 5.41
C PHE A 41 -18.71 0.98 6.75
N ASP A 42 -18.25 1.67 7.80
CA ASP A 42 -18.42 1.25 9.18
C ASP A 42 -19.57 2.01 9.86
N LYS A 43 -20.36 1.33 10.68
CA LYS A 43 -21.40 1.95 11.48
C LYS A 43 -20.80 2.62 12.72
N LYS A 44 -20.96 3.92 12.86
CA LYS A 44 -20.63 4.63 14.11
C LYS A 44 -21.70 4.53 15.16
N LYS A 45 -21.29 4.73 16.41
CA LYS A 45 -22.17 4.75 17.61
C LYS A 45 -23.31 5.77 17.55
N ASN A 46 -23.22 6.82 16.75
CA ASN A 46 -24.19 7.93 16.69
C ASN A 46 -24.83 8.10 15.30
N ASN A 47 -25.04 7.02 14.56
CA ASN A 47 -25.56 7.03 13.18
C ASN A 47 -24.68 7.79 12.15
N ASP A 48 -23.56 8.32 12.54
CA ASP A 48 -22.57 8.85 11.58
C ASP A 48 -21.82 7.68 10.94
N ARG A 49 -21.68 7.68 9.64
CA ARG A 49 -20.89 6.69 8.91
C ARG A 49 -19.46 7.17 8.75
N ILE A 50 -18.51 6.32 9.12
CA ILE A 50 -17.12 6.52 8.80
C ILE A 50 -16.81 5.73 7.53
N TYR A 51 -16.11 6.37 6.60
CA TYR A 51 -15.64 5.74 5.38
C TYR A 51 -14.22 5.20 5.58
N GLU A 52 -14.08 4.26 6.51
CA GLU A 52 -12.81 3.59 6.82
C GLU A 52 -12.63 2.28 6.03
N GLY A 53 -13.59 1.96 5.15
CA GLY A 53 -13.56 0.76 4.34
C GLY A 53 -12.85 0.95 3.00
N LEU A 54 -12.14 -0.08 2.56
CA LEU A 54 -11.44 -0.10 1.28
C LEU A 54 -12.38 0.09 0.08
N GLN A 55 -13.63 -0.40 0.20
CA GLN A 55 -14.67 -0.27 -0.84
C GLN A 55 -15.63 0.89 -0.57
N SER A 56 -15.25 1.85 0.26
CA SER A 56 -16.04 3.06 0.48
C SER A 56 -16.12 3.94 -0.77
N SER A 57 -16.99 4.94 -0.73
CA SER A 57 -17.10 5.92 -1.82
C SER A 57 -15.82 6.71 -2.09
N PHE A 58 -14.90 6.77 -1.14
CA PHE A 58 -13.59 7.41 -1.32
C PHE A 58 -12.56 6.49 -1.96
N PHE A 59 -12.53 5.22 -1.56
CA PHE A 59 -11.47 4.28 -1.91
C PHE A 59 -11.95 3.11 -2.78
N GLY A 60 -13.25 3.00 -3.04
CA GLY A 60 -13.83 1.97 -3.90
C GLY A 60 -13.21 1.96 -5.30
N THR A 61 -13.08 0.77 -5.85
CA THR A 61 -12.23 0.52 -7.02
C THR A 61 -12.85 0.95 -8.33
N ASP A 62 -14.17 1.12 -8.41
CA ASP A 62 -14.82 1.36 -9.68
C ASP A 62 -16.02 2.31 -9.59
N PHE A 63 -16.22 3.12 -10.64
CA PHE A 63 -17.45 3.83 -10.87
C PHE A 63 -18.63 2.88 -11.08
N SER A 64 -18.38 1.68 -11.54
CA SER A 64 -19.34 0.59 -11.69
C SER A 64 -19.57 -0.19 -10.39
N ASP A 65 -18.76 -0.01 -9.36
CA ASP A 65 -19.07 -0.55 -8.04
C ASP A 65 -20.37 0.10 -7.53
N GLU A 66 -21.44 -0.67 -7.62
CA GLU A 66 -22.79 -0.20 -7.31
C GLU A 66 -22.87 0.37 -5.88
N THR A 67 -22.08 -0.17 -4.97
CA THR A 67 -22.04 0.27 -3.59
C THR A 67 -21.35 1.63 -3.45
N ALA A 68 -20.16 1.79 -4.02
CA ALA A 68 -19.43 3.06 -4.00
C ALA A 68 -20.20 4.16 -4.73
N PHE A 69 -20.85 3.84 -5.84
CA PHE A 69 -21.68 4.78 -6.57
C PHE A 69 -22.94 5.19 -5.80
N LYS A 70 -23.63 4.28 -5.14
CA LYS A 70 -24.79 4.58 -4.29
C LYS A 70 -24.41 5.50 -3.13
N GLU A 71 -23.26 5.30 -2.54
CA GLU A 71 -22.80 6.11 -1.42
C GLU A 71 -22.46 7.56 -1.78
N ARG A 72 -22.19 7.87 -3.04
CA ARG A 72 -21.95 9.24 -3.49
C ARG A 72 -23.18 10.13 -3.41
N TYR A 73 -24.37 9.54 -3.52
CA TYR A 73 -25.65 10.23 -3.31
C TYR A 73 -26.21 9.81 -1.97
N ARG A 74 -26.03 10.63 -0.94
CA ARG A 74 -26.46 10.26 0.41
C ARG A 74 -26.86 11.46 1.26
N CYS A 75 -27.70 11.21 2.26
CA CYS A 75 -27.90 12.12 3.37
C CYS A 75 -26.80 11.97 4.42
N LYS A 76 -26.69 12.91 5.37
CA LYS A 76 -25.65 12.89 6.42
C LYS A 76 -25.64 11.63 7.27
N CYS A 77 -26.79 11.07 7.61
CA CYS A 77 -26.88 9.85 8.40
C CYS A 77 -26.77 8.56 7.56
N GLY A 78 -26.80 8.66 6.23
CA GLY A 78 -26.74 7.55 5.31
C GLY A 78 -28.01 6.68 5.23
N SER A 79 -29.13 7.10 5.85
CA SER A 79 -30.40 6.35 5.76
C SER A 79 -30.99 6.37 4.36
N LEU A 80 -30.80 7.47 3.62
CA LEU A 80 -31.11 7.55 2.21
C LEU A 80 -29.82 7.58 1.42
N MET A 81 -29.67 6.61 0.53
CA MET A 81 -28.52 6.47 -0.37
C MET A 81 -28.96 6.08 -1.76
N GLY A 82 -28.31 6.64 -2.77
CA GLY A 82 -28.52 6.37 -4.18
C GLY A 82 -29.06 7.58 -4.93
N ARG A 83 -28.76 7.62 -6.23
CA ARG A 83 -29.14 8.71 -7.13
C ARG A 83 -30.65 8.96 -7.19
N MET A 84 -31.44 7.91 -6.99
CA MET A 84 -32.92 8.02 -6.99
C MET A 84 -33.47 8.92 -5.87
N TYR A 85 -32.69 9.13 -4.81
CA TYR A 85 -33.06 9.98 -3.68
C TYR A 85 -32.47 11.39 -3.78
N SER A 86 -31.75 11.71 -4.86
CA SER A 86 -31.13 13.03 -5.05
C SER A 86 -32.15 14.15 -4.92
N GLY A 87 -31.83 15.16 -4.09
CA GLY A 87 -32.71 16.29 -3.79
C GLY A 87 -33.78 16.00 -2.74
N MET A 88 -33.94 14.76 -2.26
CA MET A 88 -34.92 14.42 -1.22
C MET A 88 -34.37 14.77 0.17
N THR A 89 -35.26 15.26 1.03
CA THR A 89 -34.92 15.49 2.44
C THR A 89 -35.06 14.20 3.24
N CYS A 90 -34.03 13.83 3.95
CA CYS A 90 -34.03 12.63 4.77
C CYS A 90 -34.96 12.79 6.00
N PRO A 91 -35.93 11.88 6.21
CA PRO A 91 -36.84 11.97 7.35
C PRO A 91 -36.13 11.74 8.68
N VAL A 92 -34.97 11.11 8.71
CA VAL A 92 -34.24 10.77 9.94
C VAL A 92 -33.33 11.91 10.41
N CYS A 93 -32.56 12.52 9.50
CA CYS A 93 -31.57 13.54 9.86
C CYS A 93 -31.89 14.95 9.32
N GLY A 94 -32.97 15.10 8.54
CA GLY A 94 -33.36 16.38 7.95
C GLY A 94 -32.44 16.94 6.85
N SER A 95 -31.35 16.24 6.51
CA SER A 95 -30.44 16.69 5.46
C SER A 95 -30.95 16.28 4.08
N VAL A 96 -30.65 17.10 3.06
CA VAL A 96 -30.93 16.77 1.68
C VAL A 96 -29.91 15.77 1.17
N VAL A 97 -30.36 14.80 0.38
CA VAL A 97 -29.47 13.85 -0.31
C VAL A 97 -28.80 14.60 -1.46
N ASP A 98 -27.48 14.74 -1.36
CA ASP A 98 -26.69 15.45 -2.36
C ASP A 98 -25.53 14.57 -2.82
N TYR A 99 -24.92 14.98 -3.94
CA TYR A 99 -23.75 14.32 -4.49
C TYR A 99 -22.49 14.69 -3.69
N HIS A 100 -21.80 13.70 -3.22
CA HIS A 100 -20.51 13.86 -2.53
C HIS A 100 -19.40 13.32 -3.44
N ASP A 101 -18.61 14.22 -3.96
CA ASP A 101 -17.49 13.86 -4.82
C ASP A 101 -16.33 13.25 -4.02
N ILE A 102 -15.42 12.58 -4.73
CA ILE A 102 -14.21 12.02 -4.15
C ILE A 102 -13.25 13.16 -3.82
N ASP A 103 -12.84 13.23 -2.58
CA ASP A 103 -11.79 14.17 -2.14
C ASP A 103 -10.41 13.59 -2.51
N LEU A 104 -9.79 14.15 -3.53
CA LEU A 104 -8.47 13.75 -4.02
C LEU A 104 -7.34 14.00 -3.01
N ASN A 105 -7.57 14.83 -2.00
CA ASN A 105 -6.59 15.08 -0.94
C ASN A 105 -6.60 14.00 0.13
N LYS A 106 -7.59 13.12 0.13
CA LYS A 106 -7.66 12.01 1.09
C LYS A 106 -6.80 10.85 0.64
N THR A 107 -5.98 10.35 1.54
CA THR A 107 -5.21 9.11 1.37
C THR A 107 -5.66 8.09 2.40
N GLY A 108 -6.03 6.91 1.94
CA GLY A 108 -6.28 5.76 2.83
C GLY A 108 -4.96 5.15 3.28
N TRP A 109 -4.92 4.68 4.52
CA TRP A 109 -3.76 4.01 5.07
C TRP A 109 -4.15 2.70 5.72
N ILE A 110 -3.59 1.59 5.22
CA ILE A 110 -3.63 0.30 5.88
C ILE A 110 -2.43 0.23 6.80
N ILE A 111 -2.65 0.09 8.11
CA ILE A 111 -1.59 0.06 9.12
C ILE A 111 -1.43 -1.36 9.65
N LEU A 112 -0.25 -1.92 9.46
CA LEU A 112 0.12 -3.23 9.96
C LEU A 112 0.64 -3.10 11.39
N ASP A 113 -0.05 -3.70 12.36
CA ASP A 113 0.30 -3.51 13.79
C ASP A 113 1.62 -4.21 14.18
N LYS A 114 1.81 -5.45 13.75
CA LYS A 114 2.97 -6.28 14.14
C LYS A 114 4.02 -6.40 13.04
N TYR A 115 3.61 -6.43 11.79
CA TYR A 115 4.45 -6.81 10.68
C TYR A 115 4.84 -5.61 9.84
N LYS A 116 5.94 -5.74 9.14
CA LYS A 116 6.37 -4.78 8.11
C LYS A 116 6.28 -5.46 6.75
N CYS A 117 5.83 -4.74 5.75
CA CYS A 117 5.90 -5.15 4.36
C CYS A 117 7.07 -4.43 3.67
N MET A 118 7.58 -5.03 2.60
CA MET A 118 8.59 -4.38 1.78
C MET A 118 7.96 -3.26 0.98
N SER A 119 8.57 -2.09 1.02
CA SER A 119 8.15 -0.96 0.20
C SER A 119 8.36 -1.28 -1.29
N PRO A 120 7.35 -1.12 -2.15
CA PRO A 120 7.45 -1.39 -3.58
C PRO A 120 8.59 -0.63 -4.27
N ILE A 121 8.93 0.55 -3.75
CA ILE A 121 10.01 1.40 -4.26
C ILE A 121 11.37 0.70 -4.18
N TYR A 122 11.58 -0.12 -3.15
CA TYR A 122 12.86 -0.80 -2.89
C TYR A 122 12.91 -2.24 -3.38
N GLN A 123 11.76 -2.86 -3.64
CA GLN A 123 11.69 -4.26 -4.06
C GLN A 123 12.53 -4.55 -5.32
N ALA A 124 12.40 -3.73 -6.35
CA ALA A 124 13.15 -3.90 -7.59
C ALA A 124 14.66 -3.74 -7.39
N LYS A 125 15.07 -2.76 -6.58
CA LYS A 125 16.48 -2.49 -6.27
C LYS A 125 17.10 -3.63 -5.47
N LEU A 126 16.39 -4.12 -4.45
CA LEU A 126 16.85 -5.23 -3.62
C LEU A 126 16.94 -6.51 -4.45
N ALA A 127 15.93 -6.79 -5.28
CA ALA A 127 15.96 -7.95 -6.18
C ALA A 127 17.14 -7.88 -7.17
N ASP A 128 17.46 -6.69 -7.70
CA ASP A 128 18.64 -6.53 -8.56
C ASP A 128 19.96 -6.72 -7.78
N ALA A 129 20.05 -6.18 -6.56
CA ALA A 129 21.23 -6.36 -5.71
C ALA A 129 21.49 -7.84 -5.42
N LEU A 130 20.46 -8.55 -4.95
CA LEU A 130 20.53 -9.96 -4.60
C LEU A 130 20.70 -10.87 -5.83
N GLY A 131 20.15 -10.45 -6.99
CA GLY A 131 20.26 -11.16 -8.27
C GLY A 131 19.39 -12.41 -8.37
N LYS A 132 19.81 -13.37 -9.23
CA LYS A 132 19.05 -14.58 -9.53
C LYS A 132 19.73 -15.84 -9.02
N TYR A 133 18.94 -16.83 -8.68
CA TYR A 133 19.31 -18.19 -8.33
C TYR A 133 18.35 -19.15 -9.05
N GLU A 134 18.89 -20.08 -9.85
CA GLU A 134 18.14 -21.04 -10.68
C GLU A 134 17.06 -20.37 -11.59
N GLY A 135 17.37 -19.18 -12.13
CA GLY A 135 16.44 -18.45 -13.01
C GLY A 135 15.45 -17.54 -12.29
N GLU A 136 15.20 -17.75 -11.00
CA GLU A 136 14.31 -16.95 -10.16
C GLU A 136 15.07 -15.89 -9.37
N ARG A 137 14.38 -14.86 -8.88
CA ARG A 137 15.00 -13.84 -8.04
C ARG A 137 15.33 -14.44 -6.67
N VAL A 138 16.53 -14.17 -6.18
CA VAL A 138 16.94 -14.60 -4.83
C VAL A 138 16.00 -14.03 -3.77
N LEU A 139 15.52 -12.81 -3.97
CA LEU A 139 14.55 -12.16 -3.07
C LEU A 139 13.28 -13.00 -2.92
N ASP A 140 12.72 -13.48 -4.03
CA ASP A 140 11.49 -14.27 -4.04
C ASP A 140 11.71 -15.59 -3.29
N LYS A 141 12.87 -16.24 -3.50
CA LYS A 141 13.27 -17.45 -2.76
C LYS A 141 13.48 -17.23 -1.26
N ILE A 142 13.90 -16.05 -0.83
CA ILE A 142 14.02 -15.71 0.60
C ILE A 142 12.63 -15.55 1.21
N ILE A 143 11.71 -14.88 0.49
CA ILE A 143 10.36 -14.56 0.98
C ILE A 143 9.44 -15.78 0.94
N GLU A 144 9.71 -16.74 0.04
CA GLU A 144 8.92 -17.96 -0.11
C GLU A 144 8.78 -18.69 1.23
N MET A 145 7.55 -18.99 1.63
CA MET A 145 7.24 -19.78 2.82
C MET A 145 6.20 -20.83 2.46
N GLU A 146 6.61 -22.10 2.50
CA GLU A 146 5.70 -23.25 2.30
C GLU A 146 5.29 -23.93 3.62
N TYR A 147 5.63 -23.32 4.76
CA TYR A 147 5.45 -23.88 6.10
C TYR A 147 4.79 -22.87 7.04
N LYS A 148 4.21 -23.38 8.14
CA LYS A 148 3.62 -22.50 9.16
C LYS A 148 4.71 -21.81 9.96
N GLU A 149 4.41 -20.60 10.46
CA GLU A 149 5.29 -19.86 11.34
C GLU A 149 5.67 -20.73 12.56
N GLY A 150 6.97 -20.95 12.75
CA GLY A 150 7.50 -21.80 13.83
C GLY A 150 7.98 -23.18 13.40
N ASP A 151 7.66 -23.64 12.19
CA ASP A 151 8.17 -24.88 11.64
C ASP A 151 9.54 -24.68 10.96
N ASP A 152 10.34 -25.72 10.87
CA ASP A 152 11.58 -25.67 10.10
C ASP A 152 11.31 -25.67 8.59
N PRO A 153 12.08 -24.87 7.83
CA PRO A 153 11.91 -24.81 6.37
C PRO A 153 12.17 -26.18 5.73
N ILE A 154 11.27 -26.58 4.87
CA ILE A 154 11.43 -27.81 4.06
C ILE A 154 12.26 -27.47 2.82
N TYR A 155 13.46 -28.05 2.73
CA TYR A 155 14.36 -27.86 1.60
C TYR A 155 14.34 -29.07 0.67
N THR A 156 14.39 -28.82 -0.63
CA THR A 156 14.67 -29.84 -1.64
C THR A 156 16.16 -30.23 -1.61
N ASP A 157 16.52 -31.42 -2.14
CA ASP A 157 17.92 -31.87 -2.20
C ASP A 157 18.85 -30.86 -2.90
N LYS A 158 18.35 -30.19 -3.94
CA LYS A 158 19.09 -29.15 -4.66
C LYS A 158 19.32 -27.91 -3.80
N GLU A 159 18.31 -27.49 -3.06
CA GLU A 159 18.42 -26.35 -2.15
C GLU A 159 19.40 -26.65 -1.02
N LEU A 160 19.36 -27.85 -0.44
CA LEU A 160 20.32 -28.30 0.56
C LEU A 160 21.77 -28.21 0.08
N MET A 161 22.05 -28.64 -1.16
CA MET A 161 23.38 -28.55 -1.76
C MET A 161 23.83 -27.10 -1.97
N ASN A 162 22.90 -26.17 -2.15
CA ASN A 162 23.17 -24.78 -2.45
C ASN A 162 23.04 -23.83 -1.23
N LEU A 163 22.65 -24.33 -0.05
CA LEU A 163 22.51 -23.51 1.16
C LEU A 163 23.79 -22.71 1.52
N LYS A 164 24.99 -23.27 1.22
CA LYS A 164 26.25 -22.54 1.42
C LYS A 164 26.35 -21.27 0.56
N LYS A 165 25.69 -21.26 -0.61
CA LYS A 165 25.67 -20.11 -1.52
C LYS A 165 24.54 -19.14 -1.21
N HIS A 166 23.41 -19.67 -0.76
CA HIS A 166 22.18 -18.91 -0.50
C HIS A 166 21.55 -19.38 0.82
N PRO A 167 22.14 -19.02 1.98
CA PRO A 167 21.73 -19.54 3.29
C PRO A 167 20.40 -18.99 3.78
N PHE A 168 19.86 -17.97 3.12
CA PHE A 168 18.68 -17.24 3.58
C PHE A 168 17.39 -17.60 2.83
N ILE A 169 17.44 -18.59 1.91
CA ILE A 169 16.23 -19.03 1.18
C ILE A 169 15.20 -19.62 2.15
N LYS A 170 13.91 -19.42 1.82
CA LYS A 170 12.76 -19.90 2.62
C LYS A 170 12.72 -19.42 4.07
N LYS A 171 13.26 -18.23 4.35
CA LYS A 171 13.21 -17.63 5.70
C LYS A 171 11.95 -16.77 5.93
N GLY A 172 11.31 -16.33 4.87
CA GLY A 172 10.10 -15.51 4.94
C GLY A 172 10.36 -14.00 5.01
N ALA A 173 9.30 -13.24 4.71
CA ALA A 173 9.39 -11.77 4.64
C ALA A 173 9.61 -11.12 6.00
N ILE A 174 9.05 -11.68 7.08
CA ILE A 174 9.21 -11.16 8.45
C ILE A 174 10.67 -11.28 8.85
N TRP A 175 11.23 -12.48 8.73
CA TRP A 175 12.64 -12.72 9.01
C TRP A 175 13.56 -11.79 8.21
N LEU A 176 13.27 -11.61 6.92
CA LEU A 176 14.03 -10.70 6.06
C LEU A 176 14.00 -9.26 6.59
N SER A 177 12.86 -8.79 7.10
CA SER A 177 12.73 -7.43 7.64
C SER A 177 13.55 -7.20 8.92
N GLU A 178 13.84 -8.26 9.66
CA GLU A 178 14.61 -8.22 10.90
C GLU A 178 16.11 -8.44 10.69
N HIS A 179 16.49 -9.13 9.59
CA HIS A 179 17.87 -9.53 9.31
C HIS A 179 18.40 -8.97 7.99
N ILE A 180 17.85 -7.85 7.54
CA ILE A 180 18.22 -7.28 6.23
C ILE A 180 19.72 -6.93 6.15
N ASP A 181 20.30 -6.43 7.22
CA ASP A 181 21.72 -6.10 7.29
C ASP A 181 22.63 -7.30 7.05
N GLU A 182 22.32 -8.43 7.68
CA GLU A 182 23.06 -9.68 7.50
C GLU A 182 22.99 -10.14 6.04
N VAL A 183 21.81 -10.03 5.45
CA VAL A 183 21.59 -10.39 4.03
C VAL A 183 22.39 -9.48 3.11
N LEU A 184 22.33 -8.16 3.33
CA LEU A 184 23.08 -7.20 2.52
C LEU A 184 24.59 -7.41 2.66
N GLU A 185 25.10 -7.61 3.87
CA GLU A 185 26.53 -7.84 4.13
C GLU A 185 27.02 -9.12 3.43
N PHE A 186 26.24 -10.20 3.52
CA PHE A 186 26.58 -11.48 2.92
C PHE A 186 26.69 -11.39 1.39
N TYR A 187 25.70 -10.75 0.73
CA TYR A 187 25.71 -10.64 -0.72
C TYR A 187 26.65 -9.56 -1.25
N GLU A 188 26.90 -8.50 -0.50
CA GLU A 188 27.92 -7.49 -0.84
C GLU A 188 29.32 -8.10 -0.95
N LYS A 189 29.73 -8.93 0.02
CA LYS A 189 31.02 -9.65 -0.01
C LYS A 189 31.18 -10.53 -1.25
N ARG A 190 30.08 -11.05 -1.78
CA ARG A 190 30.08 -11.94 -2.94
C ARG A 190 29.91 -11.23 -4.29
N LYS A 191 29.40 -10.01 -4.27
CA LYS A 191 29.11 -9.21 -5.46
C LYS A 191 29.74 -7.83 -5.38
N PRO A 192 31.09 -7.74 -5.36
CA PRO A 192 31.79 -6.45 -5.23
C PRO A 192 31.47 -5.47 -6.36
N SER A 193 31.08 -5.97 -7.53
CA SER A 193 30.63 -5.11 -8.65
C SER A 193 29.37 -4.29 -8.34
N LYS A 194 28.57 -4.70 -7.36
CA LYS A 194 27.34 -4.02 -6.92
C LYS A 194 27.51 -3.29 -5.57
N ALA A 195 28.73 -3.10 -5.09
CA ALA A 195 29.01 -2.48 -3.78
C ALA A 195 28.33 -1.11 -3.61
N LYS A 196 28.27 -0.30 -4.68
CA LYS A 196 27.57 0.98 -4.65
C LYS A 196 26.09 0.83 -4.34
N LEU A 197 25.42 -0.14 -4.98
CA LEU A 197 24.00 -0.43 -4.77
C LEU A 197 23.71 -0.93 -3.35
N PHE A 198 24.57 -1.82 -2.81
CA PHE A 198 24.47 -2.28 -1.43
C PHE A 198 24.65 -1.13 -0.42
N LYS A 199 25.59 -0.23 -0.66
CA LYS A 199 25.78 0.96 0.16
C LYS A 199 24.57 1.89 0.13
N GLU A 200 23.96 2.09 -1.03
CA GLU A 200 22.72 2.86 -1.17
C GLU A 200 21.57 2.22 -0.39
N LEU A 201 21.41 0.88 -0.47
CA LEU A 201 20.36 0.15 0.25
C LEU A 201 20.54 0.28 1.77
N ARG A 202 21.75 0.14 2.31
CA ARG A 202 22.01 0.33 3.74
C ARG A 202 21.66 1.72 4.24
N ASN A 203 22.00 2.75 3.46
CA ASN A 203 21.67 4.13 3.85
C ASN A 203 20.14 4.40 3.85
N GLU A 204 19.34 3.49 3.33
CA GLU A 204 17.89 3.60 3.16
C GLU A 204 17.12 2.48 3.86
N GLU A 205 17.77 1.74 4.74
CA GLU A 205 17.19 0.60 5.45
C GLU A 205 15.87 0.94 6.15
N ASP A 206 15.82 2.06 6.85
CA ASP A 206 14.59 2.56 7.54
C ASP A 206 13.40 2.76 6.62
N ARG A 207 13.62 2.78 5.30
CA ARG A 207 12.60 3.02 4.28
C ARG A 207 12.26 1.80 3.45
N MET A 208 13.08 0.74 3.54
CA MET A 208 12.87 -0.49 2.78
C MET A 208 11.64 -1.24 3.25
N PHE A 209 11.38 -1.19 4.56
CA PHE A 209 10.24 -1.85 5.17
C PHE A 209 9.33 -0.84 5.84
N THR A 210 8.03 -0.93 5.55
CA THR A 210 7.01 -0.02 6.06
C THR A 210 5.90 -0.79 6.76
N ARG A 211 5.28 -0.15 7.74
CA ARG A 211 4.04 -0.62 8.36
C ARG A 211 2.80 -0.01 7.73
N CYS A 212 2.98 1.05 6.95
CA CYS A 212 1.88 1.82 6.39
C CYS A 212 1.81 1.64 4.87
N ILE A 213 0.68 1.12 4.38
CA ILE A 213 0.43 0.93 2.95
C ILE A 213 -0.55 2.01 2.51
N PRO A 214 -0.18 2.90 1.57
CA PRO A 214 -1.07 3.93 1.07
C PRO A 214 -2.10 3.35 0.10
N VAL A 215 -3.33 3.78 0.23
CA VAL A 215 -4.43 3.51 -0.70
C VAL A 215 -4.94 4.84 -1.23
N TYR A 216 -4.72 5.09 -2.48
CA TYR A 216 -5.20 6.30 -3.13
C TYR A 216 -6.68 6.17 -3.48
N THR A 217 -7.34 7.30 -3.65
CA THR A 217 -8.74 7.33 -4.13
C THR A 217 -8.86 6.68 -5.50
N SER A 218 -10.04 6.17 -5.82
CA SER A 218 -10.29 5.44 -7.07
C SER A 218 -9.90 6.22 -8.34
N LEU A 219 -10.05 7.55 -8.32
CA LEU A 219 -9.68 8.40 -9.46
C LEU A 219 -8.17 8.51 -9.69
N LEU A 220 -7.35 8.28 -8.67
CA LEU A 220 -5.88 8.32 -8.78
C LEU A 220 -5.27 6.95 -9.09
N ARG A 221 -6.06 5.89 -9.06
CA ARG A 221 -5.60 4.54 -9.42
C ARG A 221 -5.78 4.35 -10.92
N THR A 222 -4.69 4.04 -11.60
CA THR A 222 -4.71 3.70 -13.02
C THR A 222 -5.25 2.29 -13.20
N GLU A 223 -6.23 2.13 -14.10
CA GLU A 223 -6.66 0.81 -14.55
C GLU A 223 -5.65 0.26 -15.55
N MET A 224 -5.22 -0.99 -15.36
CA MET A 224 -4.50 -1.69 -16.42
C MET A 224 -5.51 -2.36 -17.35
N PRO A 225 -5.45 -2.10 -18.67
CA PRO A 225 -6.27 -2.85 -19.61
C PRO A 225 -5.91 -4.33 -19.52
N GLY A 226 -6.87 -5.13 -19.06
CA GLY A 226 -6.71 -6.58 -19.03
C GLY A 226 -6.67 -7.14 -20.46
N GLU A 227 -5.97 -8.24 -20.66
CA GLU A 227 -6.08 -9.02 -21.89
C GLU A 227 -7.56 -9.37 -22.11
N LYS A 228 -8.12 -8.94 -23.24
CA LYS A 228 -9.53 -9.10 -23.67
C LYS A 228 -10.54 -8.08 -23.13
N GLY A 229 -10.14 -6.87 -22.84
CA GLY A 229 -11.08 -5.76 -22.57
C GLY A 229 -11.74 -5.78 -21.17
N ASN A 230 -11.28 -6.60 -20.26
CA ASN A 230 -11.62 -6.49 -18.86
C ASN A 230 -10.57 -5.61 -18.17
N SER A 231 -10.96 -4.43 -17.75
CA SER A 231 -10.15 -3.61 -16.85
C SER A 231 -10.09 -4.29 -15.49
N ALA A 232 -8.92 -4.74 -15.08
CA ALA A 232 -8.70 -5.16 -13.70
C ALA A 232 -8.10 -4.00 -12.91
N PRO A 233 -8.63 -3.66 -11.72
CA PRO A 233 -8.02 -2.64 -10.88
C PRO A 233 -6.61 -3.09 -10.48
N CYS A 234 -5.65 -2.20 -10.64
CA CYS A 234 -4.28 -2.44 -10.19
C CYS A 234 -4.24 -2.42 -8.65
N ILE A 235 -4.52 -3.57 -8.05
CA ILE A 235 -4.14 -3.85 -6.66
C ILE A 235 -2.89 -4.74 -6.76
N GLN A 236 -1.73 -4.13 -6.78
CA GLN A 236 -0.46 -4.81 -6.54
C GLN A 236 0.05 -4.42 -5.16
#